data_fd3cd58d194c7f64174ecccbf958642f
#
_entry.id   fd3cd58d194c7f64174ecccbf958642f
#
_cell.length_a   1.000
_cell.length_b   1.000
_cell.length_c   1.000
_cell.angle_alpha   90.00
_cell.angle_beta   90.00
_cell.angle_gamma   90.00
#
_symmetry.space_group_name_H-M   'P 1'
#
loop_
_entity.id
_entity.type
_entity.pdbx_description
1 polymer ?
#
loop_
_entity_poly.entity_id
_entity_poly.type
_entity_poly.pdbx_seq_one_letter_code
_entity_poly.pdbx_strand_id
1 'polypeptide(L)'
;MKIVGFVNIENEVKMVLKSDSSLMVNRKPFFIPDWCEDIRYAPCVVVRICKLGKHVATKFAERYYDSIAPALNIYAEDYRQKGDSIRAWAFDNALPVGTFMSLDKYLPNDLIISIDQAITEVSRLMTIRQGDLIFIERQIPSQPLVREEVFQEIMDGEEVLYCKIK
;
A
#
# COMPACT_ATOMS: atom_id res chain seq x y z
N MET A 1 10.99 6.85 -7.84
CA MET A 1 9.60 6.68 -7.36
C MET A 1 9.64 6.53 -5.84
N LYS A 2 8.76 7.23 -5.14
CA LYS A 2 8.54 7.03 -3.70
C LYS A 2 7.30 6.17 -3.48
N ILE A 3 7.34 5.33 -2.46
CA ILE A 3 6.17 4.58 -1.99
C ILE A 3 5.97 4.92 -0.52
N VAL A 4 4.94 5.71 -0.24
CA VAL A 4 4.59 6.15 1.12
C VAL A 4 3.31 5.44 1.53
N GLY A 5 3.26 4.94 2.75
CA GLY A 5 2.10 4.21 3.25
C GLY A 5 1.51 4.81 4.51
N PHE A 6 0.21 4.65 4.64
CA PHE A 6 -0.53 4.89 5.87
C PHE A 6 -0.99 3.56 6.43
N VAL A 7 -0.51 3.24 7.61
CA VAL A 7 -0.71 1.94 8.27
C VAL A 7 -1.32 2.14 9.65
N ASN A 8 -2.09 1.15 10.11
CA ASN A 8 -2.63 1.12 11.45
C ASN A 8 -1.67 0.36 12.37
N ILE A 9 -1.07 1.05 13.32
CA ILE A 9 -0.22 0.46 14.35
C ILE A 9 -0.85 0.82 15.71
N GLU A 10 -1.33 -0.19 16.44
CA GLU A 10 -1.92 -0.01 17.78
C GLU A 10 -3.04 1.03 17.82
N ASN A 11 -3.94 0.97 16.83
CA ASN A 11 -5.06 1.91 16.61
C ASN A 11 -4.65 3.36 16.31
N GLU A 12 -3.40 3.57 15.90
CA GLU A 12 -2.92 4.87 15.41
C GLU A 12 -2.52 4.77 13.95
N VAL A 13 -2.85 5.80 13.17
CA VAL A 13 -2.41 5.92 11.79
C VAL A 13 -0.98 6.43 11.77
N LYS A 14 -0.07 5.61 11.24
CA LYS A 14 1.35 5.93 11.09
C LYS A 14 1.74 6.01 9.63
N MET A 15 2.74 6.81 9.33
CA MET A 15 3.30 6.93 7.99
C MET A 15 4.59 6.12 7.89
N VAL A 16 4.71 5.31 6.83
CA VAL A 16 5.86 4.45 6.58
C VAL A 16 6.36 4.62 5.16
N LEU A 17 7.60 4.23 4.91
CA LEU A 17 8.20 4.20 3.57
C LEU A 17 8.49 2.76 3.15
N LYS A 18 8.20 2.46 1.89
CA LYS A 18 8.69 1.27 1.21
C LYS A 18 9.70 1.67 0.13
N SER A 19 10.62 0.78 -0.22
CA SER A 19 11.50 0.98 -1.37
C SER A 19 10.71 0.81 -2.67
N ASP A 20 11.24 1.31 -3.77
CA ASP A 20 10.65 1.07 -5.10
C ASP A 20 10.66 -0.42 -5.47
N SER A 21 11.65 -1.19 -5.01
CA SER A 21 11.70 -2.65 -5.19
C SER A 21 10.63 -3.42 -4.39
N SER A 22 9.97 -2.77 -3.44
CA SER A 22 8.82 -3.37 -2.75
C SER A 22 7.60 -3.56 -3.65
N LEU A 23 7.50 -2.76 -4.73
CA LEU A 23 6.39 -2.88 -5.69
C LEU A 23 6.44 -4.21 -6.42
N MET A 24 5.37 -4.97 -6.34
CA MET A 24 5.21 -6.23 -7.06
C MET A 24 3.97 -6.16 -7.93
N VAL A 25 4.17 -6.23 -9.23
CA VAL A 25 3.10 -6.22 -10.26
C VAL A 25 3.12 -7.52 -11.06
N ASN A 26 2.18 -7.67 -11.99
CA ASN A 26 2.13 -8.77 -12.94
C ASN A 26 1.84 -10.15 -12.34
N ARG A 27 1.08 -10.23 -11.25
CA ARG A 27 0.58 -11.49 -10.69
C ARG A 27 1.68 -12.49 -10.31
N LYS A 28 2.84 -11.98 -9.93
CA LYS A 28 3.95 -12.81 -9.47
C LYS A 28 3.63 -13.42 -8.09
N PRO A 29 4.14 -14.61 -7.77
CA PRO A 29 4.04 -15.14 -6.42
C PRO A 29 4.93 -14.34 -5.46
N PHE A 30 4.47 -14.15 -4.24
CA PHE A 30 5.28 -13.64 -3.15
C PHE A 30 5.95 -14.81 -2.42
N PHE A 31 7.26 -14.76 -2.30
CA PHE A 31 8.03 -15.76 -1.54
C PHE A 31 8.30 -15.23 -0.13
N ILE A 32 7.85 -16.00 0.88
CA ILE A 32 8.10 -15.66 2.27
C ILE A 32 9.61 -15.67 2.50
N PRO A 33 10.21 -14.54 2.95
CA PRO A 33 11.65 -14.49 3.22
C PRO A 33 12.02 -15.36 4.43
N ASP A 34 13.24 -15.88 4.42
CA ASP A 34 13.78 -16.73 5.48
C ASP A 34 14.44 -15.95 6.63
N TRP A 35 14.60 -14.64 6.47
CA TRP A 35 15.24 -13.76 7.45
C TRP A 35 14.28 -13.17 8.50
N CYS A 36 12.97 -13.39 8.38
CA CYS A 36 11.99 -12.95 9.38
C CYS A 36 11.09 -14.12 9.81
N GLU A 37 10.63 -14.10 11.06
CA GLU A 37 9.84 -15.16 11.66
C GLU A 37 8.34 -14.88 11.66
N ASP A 38 7.95 -13.60 11.74
CA ASP A 38 6.54 -13.17 11.77
C ASP A 38 6.29 -12.19 10.63
N ILE A 39 5.87 -12.74 9.49
CA ILE A 39 5.47 -11.94 8.33
C ILE A 39 3.96 -11.84 8.25
N ARG A 40 3.46 -10.63 8.06
CA ARG A 40 2.03 -10.32 8.05
C ARG A 40 1.63 -9.51 6.83
N TYR A 41 0.35 -9.44 6.58
CA TYR A 41 -0.24 -8.58 5.58
C TYR A 41 -1.45 -7.82 6.12
N ALA A 42 -1.70 -6.66 5.52
CA ALA A 42 -2.93 -5.91 5.67
C ALA A 42 -3.48 -5.55 4.28
N PRO A 43 -4.77 -5.76 4.02
CA PRO A 43 -5.38 -5.27 2.78
C PRO A 43 -5.26 -3.75 2.70
N CYS A 44 -4.91 -3.25 1.53
CA CYS A 44 -4.75 -1.82 1.29
C CYS A 44 -5.16 -1.45 -0.13
N VAL A 45 -5.19 -0.17 -0.39
CA VAL A 45 -5.27 0.38 -1.74
C VAL A 45 -3.99 1.13 -2.05
N VAL A 46 -3.65 1.24 -3.33
CA VAL A 46 -2.55 2.07 -3.82
C VAL A 46 -3.09 3.13 -4.74
N VAL A 47 -2.75 4.37 -4.47
CA VAL A 47 -3.13 5.53 -5.28
C VAL A 47 -1.91 6.00 -6.05
N ARG A 48 -2.06 6.28 -7.34
CA ARG A 48 -0.99 6.76 -8.20
C ARG A 48 -1.03 8.28 -8.33
N ILE A 49 0.08 8.92 -8.02
CA ILE A 49 0.25 10.37 -8.18
C ILE A 49 0.47 10.71 -9.64
N CYS A 50 -0.28 11.67 -10.16
CA CYS A 50 -0.23 12.09 -11.56
C CYS A 50 0.38 13.48 -11.77
N LYS A 51 0.71 14.21 -10.71
CA LYS A 51 1.16 15.60 -10.78
C LYS A 51 2.15 15.95 -9.67
N LEU A 52 3.11 16.81 -10.02
CA LEU A 52 4.05 17.39 -9.04
C LEU A 52 3.28 18.25 -8.01
N GLY A 53 3.58 18.05 -6.72
CA GLY A 53 2.96 18.85 -5.66
C GLY A 53 3.81 18.95 -4.40
N LYS A 54 3.64 20.05 -3.70
CA LYS A 54 4.21 20.33 -2.39
C LYS A 54 3.22 21.19 -1.61
N HIS A 55 3.01 20.87 -0.31
CA HIS A 55 2.02 21.58 0.53
C HIS A 55 0.61 21.64 -0.10
N VAL A 56 0.14 20.51 -0.60
CA VAL A 56 -1.17 20.40 -1.24
C VAL A 56 -2.27 20.50 -0.19
N ALA A 57 -3.15 21.50 -0.34
CA ALA A 57 -4.32 21.61 0.52
C ALA A 57 -5.35 20.51 0.20
N THR A 58 -6.02 19.99 1.22
CA THR A 58 -6.98 18.87 1.09
C THR A 58 -8.04 19.10 0.02
N LYS A 59 -8.57 20.32 -0.08
CA LYS A 59 -9.57 20.70 -1.08
C LYS A 59 -9.09 20.64 -2.54
N PHE A 60 -7.78 20.51 -2.75
CA PHE A 60 -7.18 20.42 -4.09
C PHE A 60 -6.53 19.05 -4.34
N ALA A 61 -6.54 18.16 -3.38
CA ALA A 61 -5.82 16.88 -3.44
C ALA A 61 -6.28 16.01 -4.61
N GLU A 62 -7.56 16.02 -4.96
CA GLU A 62 -8.14 15.26 -6.09
C GLU A 62 -7.45 15.52 -7.45
N ARG A 63 -6.74 16.64 -7.59
CA ARG A 63 -6.02 17.01 -8.82
C ARG A 63 -4.67 16.30 -8.95
N TYR A 64 -4.24 15.56 -7.94
CA TYR A 64 -2.88 15.02 -7.84
C TYR A 64 -2.83 13.50 -7.99
N TYR A 65 -3.96 12.82 -8.09
CA TYR A 65 -4.04 11.38 -8.34
C TYR A 65 -5.08 11.06 -9.41
N ASP A 66 -4.87 9.98 -10.15
CA ASP A 66 -5.71 9.62 -11.29
C ASP A 66 -6.25 8.19 -11.24
N SER A 67 -5.68 7.34 -10.43
CA SER A 67 -6.05 5.93 -10.39
C SER A 67 -5.75 5.30 -9.04
N ILE A 68 -6.47 4.20 -8.78
CA ILE A 68 -6.39 3.42 -7.56
C ILE A 68 -6.37 1.93 -7.90
N ALA A 69 -5.64 1.13 -7.12
CA ALA A 69 -5.60 -0.31 -7.27
C ALA A 69 -5.74 -1.00 -5.91
N PRO A 70 -6.36 -2.20 -5.85
CA PRO A 70 -6.29 -3.07 -4.68
C PRO A 70 -4.87 -3.59 -4.49
N ALA A 71 -4.46 -3.77 -3.24
CA ALA A 71 -3.11 -4.21 -2.93
C ALA A 71 -3.03 -4.89 -1.56
N LEU A 72 -1.87 -5.49 -1.28
CA LEU A 72 -1.53 -6.03 0.03
C LEU A 72 -0.31 -5.29 0.57
N ASN A 73 -0.41 -4.76 1.78
CA ASN A 73 0.75 -4.29 2.52
C ASN A 73 1.36 -5.46 3.29
N ILE A 74 2.47 -6.01 2.80
CA ILE A 74 3.21 -7.08 3.47
C ILE A 74 4.32 -6.44 4.31
N TYR A 75 4.52 -6.94 5.54
CA TYR A 75 5.52 -6.40 6.45
C TYR A 75 6.03 -7.46 7.43
N ALA A 76 7.24 -7.22 7.96
CA ALA A 76 7.87 -8.09 8.95
C ALA A 76 7.57 -7.56 10.35
N GLU A 77 6.66 -8.24 11.06
CA GLU A 77 6.15 -7.82 12.37
C GLU A 77 7.21 -7.87 13.46
N ASP A 78 8.05 -8.89 13.45
CA ASP A 78 9.14 -9.04 14.41
C ASP A 78 10.15 -7.87 14.35
N TYR A 79 10.44 -7.36 13.16
CA TYR A 79 11.27 -6.16 12.98
C TYR A 79 10.53 -4.86 13.27
N ARG A 80 9.21 -4.81 12.97
CA ARG A 80 8.39 -3.66 13.35
C ARG A 80 8.39 -3.45 14.86
N GLN A 81 8.22 -4.52 15.62
CA GLN A 81 8.23 -4.47 17.10
C GLN A 81 9.58 -4.01 17.67
N LYS A 82 10.68 -4.30 16.97
CA LYS A 82 12.03 -3.85 17.34
C LYS A 82 12.32 -2.40 16.93
N GLY A 83 11.41 -1.72 16.21
CA GLY A 83 11.62 -0.37 15.68
C GLY A 83 12.54 -0.31 14.46
N ASP A 84 12.83 -1.44 13.82
CA ASP A 84 13.63 -1.50 12.59
C ASP A 84 12.73 -1.26 11.37
N SER A 85 12.54 0.00 11.01
CA SER A 85 11.62 0.38 9.95
C SER A 85 12.06 -0.09 8.56
N ILE A 86 13.34 -0.22 8.31
CA ILE A 86 13.85 -0.70 7.00
C ILE A 86 13.46 -2.17 6.82
N ARG A 87 13.83 -3.05 7.77
CA ARG A 87 13.49 -4.46 7.67
C ARG A 87 11.99 -4.72 7.80
N ALA A 88 11.27 -3.88 8.55
CA ALA A 88 9.83 -4.03 8.69
C ALA A 88 9.06 -3.75 7.39
N TRP A 89 9.45 -2.73 6.62
CA TRP A 89 8.61 -2.17 5.56
C TRP A 89 9.22 -2.17 4.17
N ALA A 90 10.55 -2.05 4.04
CA ALA A 90 11.20 -1.66 2.79
C ALA A 90 11.94 -2.81 2.06
N PHE A 91 11.43 -4.03 2.17
CA PHE A 91 12.00 -5.18 1.47
C PHE A 91 11.31 -5.47 0.14
N ASP A 92 11.95 -6.28 -0.68
CA ASP A 92 11.50 -6.59 -2.03
C ASP A 92 10.11 -7.25 -2.06
N ASN A 93 9.30 -6.86 -3.04
CA ASN A 93 7.98 -7.44 -3.31
C ASN A 93 6.96 -7.29 -2.16
N ALA A 94 7.22 -6.46 -1.17
CA ALA A 94 6.36 -6.27 0.00
C ALA A 94 5.06 -5.50 -0.26
N LEU A 95 4.79 -5.15 -1.53
CA LEU A 95 3.56 -4.46 -1.95
C LEU A 95 3.03 -5.07 -3.26
N PRO A 96 2.38 -6.23 -3.22
CA PRO A 96 1.62 -6.75 -4.36
C PRO A 96 0.49 -5.79 -4.72
N VAL A 97 0.47 -5.32 -5.96
CA VAL A 97 -0.50 -4.35 -6.46
C VAL A 97 -1.27 -4.95 -7.62
N GLY A 98 -2.59 -4.78 -7.59
CA GLY A 98 -3.49 -5.19 -8.64
C GLY A 98 -3.59 -4.20 -9.80
N THR A 99 -4.69 -4.28 -10.52
CA THR A 99 -4.96 -3.42 -11.67
C THR A 99 -5.36 -2.02 -11.23
N PHE A 100 -4.70 -1.01 -11.76
CA PHE A 100 -5.11 0.39 -11.56
C PHE A 100 -6.38 0.70 -12.34
N MET A 101 -7.31 1.34 -11.66
CA MET A 101 -8.63 1.71 -12.17
C MET A 101 -8.94 3.16 -11.84
N SER A 102 -9.94 3.73 -12.49
CA SER A 102 -10.47 5.03 -12.09
C SER A 102 -11.22 4.92 -10.74
N LEU A 103 -11.24 6.02 -9.98
CA LEU A 103 -11.85 6.04 -8.64
C LEU A 103 -13.36 5.86 -8.66
N ASP A 104 -14.04 6.16 -9.75
CA ASP A 104 -15.46 5.89 -9.93
C ASP A 104 -15.78 4.39 -10.07
N LYS A 105 -14.79 3.57 -10.47
CA LYS A 105 -14.93 2.12 -10.54
C LYS A 105 -14.56 1.41 -9.26
N TYR A 106 -13.56 1.92 -8.53
CA TYR A 106 -13.04 1.27 -7.33
C TYR A 106 -12.65 2.33 -6.29
N LEU A 107 -13.37 2.36 -5.18
CA LEU A 107 -13.04 3.21 -4.03
C LEU A 107 -13.66 2.59 -2.77
N PRO A 108 -12.90 1.82 -1.99
CA PRO A 108 -13.38 1.32 -0.70
C PRO A 108 -13.74 2.45 0.26
N ASN A 109 -14.78 2.24 1.06
CA ASN A 109 -15.26 3.23 2.05
C ASN A 109 -14.67 3.01 3.45
N ASP A 110 -13.75 2.06 3.61
CA ASP A 110 -13.16 1.64 4.87
C ASP A 110 -11.66 1.93 4.98
N LEU A 111 -11.18 2.95 4.30
CA LEU A 111 -9.78 3.39 4.41
C LEU A 111 -9.53 4.00 5.79
N ILE A 112 -8.36 3.75 6.38
CA ILE A 112 -7.97 4.29 7.70
C ILE A 112 -7.77 5.81 7.70
N ILE A 113 -7.52 6.39 6.53
CA ILE A 113 -7.44 7.83 6.27
C ILE A 113 -7.96 8.07 4.85
N SER A 114 -8.58 9.21 4.58
CA SER A 114 -9.01 9.55 3.22
C SER A 114 -7.82 9.80 2.30
N ILE A 115 -8.00 9.54 1.01
CA ILE A 115 -6.95 9.78 0.00
C ILE A 115 -6.50 11.25 0.03
N ASP A 116 -7.45 12.18 0.10
CA ASP A 116 -7.16 13.61 0.11
C ASP A 116 -6.33 14.04 1.32
N GLN A 117 -6.64 13.52 2.50
CA GLN A 117 -5.85 13.75 3.71
C GLN A 117 -4.46 13.12 3.60
N ALA A 118 -4.37 11.91 3.06
CA ALA A 118 -3.10 11.22 2.85
C ALA A 118 -2.16 12.05 1.94
N ILE A 119 -2.68 12.57 0.84
CA ILE A 119 -1.92 13.45 -0.07
C ILE A 119 -1.47 14.73 0.63
N THR A 120 -2.35 15.34 1.42
CA THR A 120 -2.02 16.54 2.20
C THR A 120 -0.86 16.25 3.17
N GLU A 121 -0.93 15.17 3.93
CA GLU A 121 0.11 14.80 4.90
C GLU A 121 1.45 14.47 4.23
N VAL A 122 1.45 13.66 3.17
CA VAL A 122 2.68 13.33 2.44
C VAL A 122 3.30 14.58 1.83
N SER A 123 2.50 15.43 1.17
CA SER A 123 3.01 16.62 0.49
C SER A 123 3.53 17.71 1.44
N ARG A 124 3.15 17.67 2.71
CA ARG A 124 3.75 18.54 3.75
C ARG A 124 5.20 18.16 4.04
N LEU A 125 5.48 16.88 4.10
CA LEU A 125 6.82 16.37 4.42
C LEU A 125 7.73 16.36 3.19
N MET A 126 7.25 15.86 2.07
CA MET A 126 8.07 15.66 0.87
C MET A 126 7.31 16.06 -0.40
N THR A 127 8.06 16.47 -1.40
CA THR A 127 7.48 16.73 -2.72
C THR A 127 6.98 15.44 -3.34
N ILE A 128 5.71 15.39 -3.70
CA ILE A 128 5.14 14.30 -4.50
C ILE A 128 5.36 14.56 -5.98
N ARG A 129 5.57 13.50 -6.74
CA ARG A 129 5.86 13.57 -8.18
C ARG A 129 5.02 12.55 -8.94
N GLN A 130 4.80 12.81 -10.20
CA GLN A 130 4.16 11.85 -11.10
C GLN A 130 4.85 10.49 -11.02
N GLY A 131 4.06 9.43 -10.83
CA GLY A 131 4.53 8.06 -10.68
C GLY A 131 4.80 7.63 -9.23
N ASP A 132 4.82 8.55 -8.26
CA ASP A 132 4.86 8.18 -6.84
C ASP A 132 3.58 7.45 -6.46
N LEU A 133 3.69 6.54 -5.50
CA LEU A 133 2.57 5.75 -5.00
C LEU A 133 2.31 6.06 -3.53
N ILE A 134 1.04 6.14 -3.17
CA ILE A 134 0.60 6.22 -1.78
C ILE A 134 -0.28 5.02 -1.51
N PHE A 135 0.10 4.16 -0.56
CA PHE A 135 -0.79 3.08 -0.12
C PHE A 135 -1.47 3.43 1.19
N ILE A 136 -2.71 2.98 1.34
CA ILE A 136 -3.55 3.26 2.52
C ILE A 136 -4.19 1.95 2.94
N GLU A 137 -3.95 1.51 4.16
CA GLU A 137 -4.59 0.32 4.71
C GLU A 137 -6.10 0.52 4.86
N ARG A 138 -6.81 -0.58 4.74
CA ARG A 138 -8.24 -0.67 5.03
C ARG A 138 -8.45 -0.96 6.52
N GLN A 139 -9.65 -0.69 7.01
CA GLN A 139 -10.05 -1.00 8.39
C GLN A 139 -10.30 -2.51 8.57
N ILE A 140 -9.35 -3.31 8.13
CA ILE A 140 -9.35 -4.76 8.21
C ILE A 140 -8.08 -5.16 9.00
N PRO A 141 -8.20 -5.95 10.08
CA PRO A 141 -7.05 -6.36 10.88
C PRO A 141 -6.01 -7.10 10.04
N SER A 142 -4.73 -6.81 10.31
CA SER A 142 -3.62 -7.56 9.70
C SER A 142 -3.61 -9.02 10.18
N GLN A 143 -3.14 -9.90 9.31
CA GLN A 143 -3.07 -11.33 9.58
C GLN A 143 -1.71 -11.90 9.18
N PRO A 144 -1.25 -13.01 9.79
CA PRO A 144 -0.08 -13.72 9.34
C PRO A 144 -0.24 -14.21 7.90
N LEU A 145 0.83 -14.16 7.12
CA LEU A 145 0.87 -14.82 5.82
C LEU A 145 1.00 -16.34 5.99
N VAL A 146 0.23 -17.09 5.20
CA VAL A 146 0.25 -18.54 5.18
C VAL A 146 0.73 -19.03 3.82
N ARG A 147 1.67 -19.99 3.81
CA ARG A 147 2.15 -20.59 2.56
C ARG A 147 1.00 -21.23 1.80
N GLU A 148 1.06 -21.14 0.46
CA GLU A 148 0.06 -21.64 -0.51
C GLU A 148 -1.27 -20.88 -0.48
N GLU A 149 -1.43 -19.86 0.38
CA GLU A 149 -2.58 -18.95 0.36
C GLU A 149 -2.62 -18.18 -0.97
N VAL A 150 -3.83 -17.96 -1.47
CA VAL A 150 -4.07 -17.15 -2.68
C VAL A 150 -4.96 -15.98 -2.33
N PHE A 151 -4.47 -14.77 -2.60
CA PHE A 151 -5.26 -13.55 -2.52
C PHE A 151 -5.79 -13.23 -3.90
N GLN A 152 -7.11 -13.06 -3.99
CA GLN A 152 -7.78 -12.77 -5.24
C GLN A 152 -8.92 -11.78 -4.99
N GLU A 153 -8.98 -10.75 -5.81
CA GLU A 153 -10.11 -9.82 -5.84
C GLU A 153 -10.66 -9.75 -7.27
N ILE A 154 -11.97 -9.97 -7.38
CA ILE A 154 -12.67 -9.96 -8.67
C ILE A 154 -13.67 -8.81 -8.65
N MET A 155 -13.69 -8.02 -9.71
CA MET A 155 -14.61 -6.91 -9.89
C MET A 155 -15.17 -6.93 -11.31
N ASP A 156 -16.50 -6.87 -11.44
CA ASP A 156 -17.21 -6.95 -12.73
C ASP A 156 -16.78 -8.14 -13.60
N GLY A 157 -16.47 -9.29 -12.97
CA GLY A 157 -16.04 -10.52 -13.65
C GLY A 157 -14.56 -10.53 -14.05
N GLU A 158 -13.80 -9.47 -13.77
CA GLU A 158 -12.36 -9.39 -14.03
C GLU A 158 -11.57 -9.51 -12.72
N GLU A 159 -10.47 -10.27 -12.78
CA GLU A 159 -9.54 -10.40 -11.67
C GLU A 159 -8.66 -9.14 -11.58
N VAL A 160 -8.88 -8.33 -10.54
CA VAL A 160 -8.18 -7.06 -10.34
C VAL A 160 -7.01 -7.16 -9.38
N LEU A 161 -6.93 -8.20 -8.58
CA LEU A 161 -5.77 -8.52 -7.75
C LEU A 161 -5.57 -10.04 -7.72
N TYR A 162 -4.35 -10.48 -7.85
CA TYR A 162 -3.95 -11.87 -7.62
C TYR A 162 -2.54 -11.92 -7.03
N CYS A 163 -2.39 -12.63 -5.92
CA CYS A 163 -1.08 -12.91 -5.32
C CYS A 163 -1.11 -14.29 -4.66
N LYS A 164 -0.20 -15.17 -5.07
CA LYS A 164 0.02 -16.47 -4.41
C LYS A 164 1.20 -16.37 -3.47
N ILE A 165 1.06 -16.92 -2.28
CA ILE A 165 2.11 -16.98 -1.25
C ILE A 165 2.87 -18.32 -1.36
N LYS A 166 4.20 -18.26 -1.36
CA LYS A 166 5.09 -19.43 -1.45
C LYS A 166 6.19 -19.43 -0.40
#